data_6afc802773341a42184840091a7865e5
#
_entry.id   6afc802773341a42184840091a7865e5
#
_cell.length_a   1.000
_cell.length_b   1.000
_cell.length_c   1.000
_cell.angle_alpha   90.00
_cell.angle_beta   90.00
_cell.angle_gamma   90.00
#
_symmetry.space_group_name_H-M   'P 1'
#
loop_
_entity.id
_entity.type
_entity.pdbx_description
1 polymer ?
#
loop_
_entity_poly.entity_id
_entity_poly.type
_entity_poly.pdbx_seq_one_letter_code
_entity_poly.pdbx_strand_id
1 'polypeptide(L)'
;GGNNTISLSIEVLPADLDIALDLLSEALTTPVFDPATFETEREAQVSGLKEDDDEILDYGLRKLRERFFDQHPFAVGSDGRIEDLEALTVEDLATHYRTLVKASNIVLAVTGDFQRELIIERLSPLLEAQIPAQPFEAADTSASVEVAIYSGHEAMDREQAVVLQAYPDVGIQDKDF
;
A
#
# COMPACT_ATOMS: atom_id res chain seq x y z
N GLY A 1 2.16 0.82 4.23
CA GLY A 1 1.86 0.14 2.98
C GLY A 1 2.83 0.47 1.87
N GLY A 2 2.65 -0.11 0.72
CA GLY A 2 3.43 0.14 -0.48
C GLY A 2 2.67 -0.34 -1.70
N ASN A 3 3.28 -0.26 -2.89
CA ASN A 3 2.61 -0.64 -4.14
C ASN A 3 2.12 -2.09 -4.18
N ASN A 4 2.76 -2.99 -3.42
CA ASN A 4 2.49 -4.44 -3.44
C ASN A 4 2.10 -5.01 -2.08
N THR A 5 2.04 -4.20 -1.03
CA THR A 5 1.83 -4.69 0.34
C THR A 5 0.97 -3.75 1.15
N ILE A 6 0.10 -4.34 1.96
CA ILE A 6 -0.54 -3.67 3.10
C ILE A 6 0.05 -4.29 4.36
N SER A 7 0.42 -3.46 5.33
CA SER A 7 0.96 -3.92 6.60
C SER A 7 0.13 -3.38 7.77
N LEU A 8 -0.12 -4.25 8.72
CA LEU A 8 -0.59 -3.89 10.05
C LEU A 8 0.56 -4.15 11.02
N SER A 9 0.92 -3.16 11.80
CA SER A 9 1.95 -3.30 12.83
C SER A 9 1.44 -2.80 14.17
N ILE A 10 1.75 -3.54 15.22
CA ILE A 10 1.42 -3.19 16.59
C ILE A 10 2.70 -3.33 17.39
N GLU A 11 3.03 -2.31 18.14
CA GLU A 11 4.16 -2.30 19.07
C GLU A 11 3.64 -2.08 20.49
N VAL A 12 3.96 -3.01 21.38
CA VAL A 12 3.47 -3.01 22.77
C VAL A 12 4.54 -3.49 23.73
N LEU A 13 4.35 -3.19 25.01
CA LEU A 13 5.12 -3.83 26.07
C LEU A 13 4.66 -5.29 26.26
N PRO A 14 5.54 -6.19 26.77
CA PRO A 14 5.18 -7.60 26.97
C PRO A 14 3.90 -7.81 27.81
N ALA A 15 3.61 -6.90 28.74
CA ALA A 15 2.40 -6.96 29.58
C ALA A 15 1.10 -6.74 28.79
N ASP A 16 1.16 -6.09 27.64
CA ASP A 16 0.00 -5.73 26.81
C ASP A 16 -0.13 -6.63 25.56
N LEU A 17 0.66 -7.71 25.49
CA LEU A 17 0.68 -8.61 24.34
C LEU A 17 -0.70 -9.21 24.02
N ASP A 18 -1.46 -9.61 25.04
CA ASP A 18 -2.79 -10.18 24.86
C ASP A 18 -3.75 -9.18 24.19
N ILE A 19 -3.72 -7.92 24.61
CA ILE A 19 -4.53 -6.85 24.01
C ILE A 19 -4.11 -6.63 22.56
N ALA A 20 -2.81 -6.64 22.27
CA ALA A 20 -2.30 -6.47 20.91
C ALA A 20 -2.78 -7.61 19.98
N LEU A 21 -2.76 -8.86 20.46
CA LEU A 21 -3.24 -10.02 19.71
C LEU A 21 -4.75 -9.97 19.47
N ASP A 22 -5.52 -9.51 20.45
CA ASP A 22 -6.97 -9.34 20.30
C ASP A 22 -7.29 -8.26 19.26
N LEU A 23 -6.64 -7.10 19.33
CA LEU A 23 -6.81 -6.02 18.35
C LEU A 23 -6.41 -6.45 16.94
N LEU A 24 -5.29 -7.17 16.79
CA LEU A 24 -4.87 -7.71 15.51
C LEU A 24 -5.91 -8.69 14.95
N SER A 25 -6.43 -9.57 15.81
CA SER A 25 -7.46 -10.52 15.45
C SER A 25 -8.74 -9.83 14.97
N GLU A 26 -9.20 -8.83 15.70
CA GLU A 26 -10.38 -8.03 15.35
C GLU A 26 -10.19 -7.29 14.02
N ALA A 27 -9.05 -6.61 13.85
CA ALA A 27 -8.73 -5.91 12.62
C ALA A 27 -8.70 -6.85 11.39
N LEU A 28 -8.25 -8.09 11.55
CA LEU A 28 -8.17 -9.05 10.45
C LEU A 28 -9.50 -9.77 10.15
N THR A 29 -10.40 -9.88 11.13
CA THR A 29 -11.62 -10.69 10.95
C THR A 29 -12.91 -9.88 10.84
N THR A 30 -12.99 -8.79 11.59
CA THR A 30 -14.20 -7.97 11.72
C THR A 30 -13.91 -6.48 11.61
N PRO A 31 -13.15 -6.03 10.59
CA PRO A 31 -12.84 -4.61 10.43
C PRO A 31 -14.13 -3.81 10.26
N VAL A 32 -14.19 -2.68 10.94
CA VAL A 32 -15.28 -1.71 10.79
C VAL A 32 -14.83 -0.62 9.85
N PHE A 33 -15.45 -0.55 8.68
CA PHE A 33 -15.25 0.53 7.74
C PHE A 33 -16.29 1.63 8.00
N ASP A 34 -16.05 2.42 9.05
CA ASP A 34 -16.96 3.49 9.43
C ASP A 34 -17.02 4.58 8.36
N PRO A 35 -18.21 4.91 7.81
CA PRO A 35 -18.32 5.90 6.74
C PRO A 35 -17.79 7.30 7.10
N ALA A 36 -17.98 7.74 8.37
CA ALA A 36 -17.52 9.06 8.78
C ALA A 36 -15.99 9.11 8.86
N THR A 37 -15.36 8.07 9.39
CA THR A 37 -13.89 7.93 9.41
C THR A 37 -13.35 7.85 7.98
N PHE A 38 -13.98 7.07 7.11
CA PHE A 38 -13.59 6.98 5.70
C PHE A 38 -13.59 8.33 5.00
N GLU A 39 -14.64 9.15 5.17
CA GLU A 39 -14.70 10.49 4.59
C GLU A 39 -13.56 11.39 5.11
N THR A 40 -13.30 11.36 6.42
CA THR A 40 -12.23 12.15 7.04
C THR A 40 -10.86 11.76 6.47
N GLU A 41 -10.57 10.47 6.37
CA GLU A 41 -9.30 9.97 5.85
C GLU A 41 -9.17 10.27 4.35
N ARG A 42 -10.25 10.15 3.58
CA ARG A 42 -10.28 10.48 2.15
C ARG A 42 -9.98 11.97 1.92
N GLU A 43 -10.64 12.85 2.67
CA GLU A 43 -10.40 14.30 2.59
C GLU A 43 -8.95 14.65 2.96
N ALA A 44 -8.40 14.03 3.99
CA ALA A 44 -7.02 14.23 4.41
C ALA A 44 -6.03 13.78 3.32
N GLN A 45 -6.25 12.63 2.71
CA GLN A 45 -5.40 12.11 1.64
C GLN A 45 -5.48 12.97 0.37
N VAL A 46 -6.67 13.40 -0.02
CA VAL A 46 -6.86 14.35 -1.14
C VAL A 46 -6.17 15.69 -0.87
N SER A 47 -6.22 16.18 0.37
CA SER A 47 -5.51 17.40 0.76
C SER A 47 -4.00 17.23 0.66
N GLY A 48 -3.46 16.11 1.14
CA GLY A 48 -2.03 15.79 1.03
C GLY A 48 -1.55 15.76 -0.43
N LEU A 49 -2.30 15.09 -1.32
CA LEU A 49 -1.95 15.06 -2.74
C LEU A 49 -1.96 16.45 -3.40
N LYS A 50 -2.86 17.35 -2.97
CA LYS A 50 -2.87 18.75 -3.46
C LYS A 50 -1.67 19.54 -2.93
N GLU A 51 -1.24 19.29 -1.69
CA GLU A 51 -0.03 19.89 -1.13
C GLU A 51 1.22 19.41 -1.88
N ASP A 52 1.31 18.10 -2.18
CA ASP A 52 2.40 17.52 -2.99
C ASP A 52 2.44 18.13 -4.39
N ASP A 53 1.31 18.50 -4.99
CA ASP A 53 1.23 19.17 -6.27
C ASP A 53 1.77 20.62 -6.23
N ASP A 54 1.78 21.24 -5.07
CA ASP A 54 2.40 22.55 -4.87
C ASP A 54 3.92 22.47 -4.70
N GLU A 55 4.47 21.31 -4.33
CA GLU A 55 5.90 21.08 -4.18
C GLU A 55 6.52 20.62 -5.52
N ILE A 56 7.45 21.44 -6.06
CA ILE A 56 8.02 21.21 -7.40
C ILE A 56 8.69 19.86 -7.57
N LEU A 57 9.34 19.34 -6.51
CA LEU A 57 10.02 18.04 -6.56
C LEU A 57 9.02 16.89 -6.57
N ASP A 58 8.02 16.92 -5.69
CA ASP A 58 7.02 15.85 -5.55
C ASP A 58 6.13 15.78 -6.79
N TYR A 59 5.68 16.93 -7.28
CA TYR A 59 5.00 17.03 -8.57
C TYR A 59 5.85 16.43 -9.71
N GLY A 60 7.11 16.82 -9.78
CA GLY A 60 8.03 16.35 -10.82
C GLY A 60 8.27 14.84 -10.76
N LEU A 61 8.46 14.28 -9.56
CA LEU A 61 8.65 12.83 -9.35
C LEU A 61 7.40 12.04 -9.75
N ARG A 62 6.21 12.54 -9.41
CA ARG A 62 4.95 11.93 -9.82
C ARG A 62 4.82 11.92 -11.35
N LYS A 63 5.08 13.07 -12.01
CA LYS A 63 5.05 13.15 -13.48
C LYS A 63 6.07 12.26 -14.16
N LEU A 64 7.28 12.17 -13.60
CA LEU A 64 8.31 11.25 -14.10
C LEU A 64 7.87 9.79 -13.97
N ARG A 65 7.30 9.39 -12.83
CA ARG A 65 6.76 8.05 -12.59
C ARG A 65 5.66 7.70 -13.58
N GLU A 66 4.65 8.56 -13.73
CA GLU A 66 3.54 8.38 -14.67
C GLU A 66 4.04 8.14 -16.10
N ARG A 67 5.02 8.90 -16.55
CA ARG A 67 5.57 8.78 -17.91
C ARG A 67 6.50 7.59 -18.08
N PHE A 68 7.30 7.27 -17.05
CA PHE A 68 8.25 6.15 -17.10
C PHE A 68 7.54 4.81 -17.12
N PHE A 69 6.50 4.66 -16.31
CA PHE A 69 5.77 3.41 -16.18
C PHE A 69 4.53 3.30 -17.11
N ASP A 70 4.04 4.41 -17.65
CA ASP A 70 2.91 4.50 -18.59
C ASP A 70 1.70 3.64 -18.16
N GLN A 71 1.46 2.52 -18.84
CA GLN A 71 0.35 1.61 -18.56
C GLN A 71 0.65 0.61 -17.43
N HIS A 72 1.86 0.55 -16.94
CA HIS A 72 2.21 -0.35 -15.85
C HIS A 72 1.57 0.14 -14.53
N PRO A 73 1.11 -0.76 -13.63
CA PRO A 73 0.51 -0.37 -12.35
C PRO A 73 1.37 0.56 -11.48
N PHE A 74 2.69 0.53 -11.64
CA PHE A 74 3.60 1.43 -10.93
C PHE A 74 3.59 2.88 -11.42
N ALA A 75 2.87 3.20 -12.47
CA ALA A 75 2.61 4.57 -12.87
C ALA A 75 1.84 5.35 -11.80
N VAL A 76 0.99 4.66 -11.04
CA VAL A 76 0.27 5.24 -9.91
C VAL A 76 1.10 5.04 -8.63
N GLY A 77 1.27 6.11 -7.86
CA GLY A 77 1.91 6.05 -6.54
C GLY A 77 1.02 5.35 -5.51
N SER A 78 1.59 5.01 -4.35
CA SER A 78 0.85 4.40 -3.23
C SER A 78 -0.28 5.27 -2.70
N ASP A 79 -0.19 6.58 -2.93
CA ASP A 79 -1.17 7.56 -2.44
C ASP A 79 -2.37 7.72 -3.40
N GLY A 80 -2.29 7.09 -4.57
CA GLY A 80 -3.36 7.08 -5.55
C GLY A 80 -3.43 8.35 -6.41
N ARG A 81 -4.60 8.57 -6.98
CA ARG A 81 -4.94 9.79 -7.72
C ARG A 81 -6.17 10.43 -7.11
N ILE A 82 -6.26 11.75 -7.18
CA ILE A 82 -7.38 12.50 -6.60
C ILE A 82 -8.72 12.02 -7.17
N GLU A 83 -8.80 11.83 -8.49
CA GLU A 83 -10.02 11.40 -9.17
C GLU A 83 -10.48 10.00 -8.70
N ASP A 84 -9.54 9.08 -8.48
CA ASP A 84 -9.82 7.73 -8.00
C ASP A 84 -10.29 7.77 -6.54
N LEU A 85 -9.64 8.57 -5.70
CA LEU A 85 -10.02 8.75 -4.28
C LEU A 85 -11.41 9.37 -4.13
N GLU A 86 -11.74 10.38 -4.95
CA GLU A 86 -13.06 11.02 -4.93
C GLU A 86 -14.18 10.07 -5.38
N ALA A 87 -13.86 9.10 -6.25
CA ALA A 87 -14.81 8.10 -6.71
C ALA A 87 -14.94 6.89 -5.77
N LEU A 88 -13.94 6.66 -4.89
CA LEU A 88 -13.89 5.50 -4.01
C LEU A 88 -15.02 5.49 -2.99
N THR A 89 -15.58 4.32 -2.74
CA THR A 89 -16.64 4.11 -1.73
C THR A 89 -16.17 3.20 -0.59
N VAL A 90 -16.87 3.25 0.53
CA VAL A 90 -16.64 2.33 1.66
C VAL A 90 -16.79 0.87 1.22
N GLU A 91 -17.73 0.56 0.33
CA GLU A 91 -17.94 -0.82 -0.15
C GLU A 91 -16.79 -1.29 -1.05
N ASP A 92 -16.19 -0.40 -1.84
CA ASP A 92 -14.99 -0.71 -2.62
C ASP A 92 -13.83 -1.08 -1.70
N LEU A 93 -13.62 -0.28 -0.64
CA LEU A 93 -12.60 -0.54 0.38
C LEU A 93 -12.83 -1.89 1.06
N ALA A 94 -14.05 -2.16 1.52
CA ALA A 94 -14.42 -3.42 2.17
C ALA A 94 -14.26 -4.63 1.22
N THR A 95 -14.61 -4.46 -0.05
CA THR A 95 -14.47 -5.51 -1.07
C THR A 95 -12.99 -5.78 -1.37
N HIS A 96 -12.18 -4.74 -1.50
CA HIS A 96 -10.75 -4.87 -1.71
C HIS A 96 -10.09 -5.58 -0.52
N TYR A 97 -10.44 -5.18 0.71
CA TYR A 97 -9.95 -5.82 1.94
C TYR A 97 -10.26 -7.34 1.94
N ARG A 98 -11.51 -7.73 1.66
CA ARG A 98 -11.90 -9.15 1.56
C ARG A 98 -11.15 -9.93 0.49
N THR A 99 -10.69 -9.25 -0.55
CA THR A 99 -9.87 -9.85 -1.61
C THR A 99 -8.45 -10.11 -1.15
N LEU A 100 -7.87 -9.19 -0.38
CA LEU A 100 -6.47 -9.26 0.08
C LEU A 100 -6.30 -10.14 1.31
N VAL A 101 -7.23 -10.07 2.27
CA VAL A 101 -7.11 -10.78 3.55
C VAL A 101 -7.54 -12.23 3.36
N LYS A 102 -6.57 -13.04 2.95
CA LYS A 102 -6.63 -14.49 2.77
C LYS A 102 -5.50 -15.13 3.57
N ALA A 103 -5.73 -16.27 4.19
CA ALA A 103 -4.71 -16.97 4.96
C ALA A 103 -3.44 -17.25 4.11
N SER A 104 -3.63 -17.55 2.83
CA SER A 104 -2.54 -17.78 1.88
C SER A 104 -1.76 -16.51 1.46
N ASN A 105 -2.26 -15.32 1.80
CA ASN A 105 -1.67 -14.02 1.44
C ASN A 105 -1.15 -13.24 2.66
N ILE A 106 -1.15 -13.85 3.83
CA ILE A 106 -0.70 -13.20 5.07
C ILE A 106 0.66 -13.74 5.48
N VAL A 107 1.59 -12.84 5.76
CA VAL A 107 2.85 -13.14 6.43
C VAL A 107 2.84 -12.43 7.76
N LEU A 108 3.00 -13.19 8.83
CA LEU A 108 3.09 -12.66 10.18
C LEU A 108 4.55 -12.74 10.67
N ALA A 109 5.06 -11.61 11.13
CA ALA A 109 6.36 -11.53 11.79
C ALA A 109 6.18 -10.98 13.20
N VAL A 110 6.72 -11.66 14.19
CA VAL A 110 6.69 -11.23 15.59
C VAL A 110 8.12 -11.19 16.12
N THR A 111 8.48 -10.07 16.74
CA THR A 111 9.81 -9.87 17.33
C THR A 111 9.68 -9.31 18.74
N GLY A 112 10.54 -9.73 19.67
CA GLY A 112 10.53 -9.24 21.03
C GLY A 112 10.63 -10.35 22.07
N ASP A 113 10.23 -10.05 23.31
CA ASP A 113 10.21 -10.98 24.43
C ASP A 113 8.81 -11.62 24.57
N PHE A 114 8.64 -12.81 23.99
CA PHE A 114 7.39 -13.57 24.03
C PHE A 114 7.63 -15.08 23.99
N GLN A 115 6.61 -15.85 24.34
CA GLN A 115 6.60 -17.29 24.18
C GLN A 115 5.98 -17.65 22.82
N ARG A 116 6.77 -18.32 21.98
CA ARG A 116 6.35 -18.71 20.62
C ARG A 116 5.04 -19.51 20.61
N GLU A 117 4.89 -20.41 21.57
CA GLU A 117 3.73 -21.29 21.74
C GLU A 117 2.45 -20.48 21.96
N LEU A 118 2.52 -19.40 22.74
CA LEU A 118 1.39 -18.50 22.98
C LEU A 118 0.93 -17.83 21.68
N ILE A 119 1.87 -17.33 20.88
CA ILE A 119 1.54 -16.69 19.59
C ILE A 119 0.85 -17.68 18.65
N ILE A 120 1.39 -18.91 18.55
CA ILE A 120 0.80 -19.96 17.72
C ILE A 120 -0.60 -20.32 18.22
N GLU A 121 -0.77 -20.55 19.51
CA GLU A 121 -2.07 -20.89 20.11
C GLU A 121 -3.13 -19.82 19.83
N ARG A 122 -2.76 -18.56 19.93
CA ARG A 122 -3.70 -17.43 19.74
C ARG A 122 -4.03 -17.15 18.28
N LEU A 123 -3.07 -17.28 17.37
CA LEU A 123 -3.23 -16.86 15.97
C LEU A 123 -3.54 -18.01 15.00
N SER A 124 -3.15 -19.27 15.27
CA SER A 124 -3.47 -20.38 14.38
C SER A 124 -4.99 -20.58 14.18
N PRO A 125 -5.83 -20.55 15.23
CA PRO A 125 -7.27 -20.69 15.05
C PRO A 125 -7.87 -19.59 14.19
N LEU A 126 -7.32 -18.37 14.27
CA LEU A 126 -7.71 -17.23 13.45
C LEU A 126 -7.45 -17.51 11.97
N LEU A 127 -6.24 -17.93 11.64
CA LEU A 127 -5.82 -18.21 10.26
C LEU A 127 -6.55 -19.45 9.67
N GLU A 128 -6.88 -20.42 10.50
CA GLU A 128 -7.50 -21.67 10.07
C GLU A 128 -9.03 -21.58 9.90
N ALA A 129 -9.71 -20.81 10.77
CA ALA A 129 -11.17 -20.85 10.87
C ALA A 129 -11.87 -19.54 10.45
N GLN A 130 -11.22 -18.40 10.58
CA GLN A 130 -11.85 -17.10 10.41
C GLN A 130 -11.41 -16.36 9.15
N ILE A 131 -10.18 -16.60 8.71
CA ILE A 131 -9.66 -16.00 7.48
C ILE A 131 -9.81 -17.00 6.33
N PRO A 132 -10.41 -16.60 5.20
CA PRO A 132 -10.60 -17.50 4.07
C PRO A 132 -9.29 -18.13 3.59
N ALA A 133 -9.27 -19.46 3.47
CA ALA A 133 -8.12 -20.23 2.96
C ALA A 133 -8.03 -20.29 1.42
N GLN A 134 -8.90 -19.52 0.73
CA GLN A 134 -8.90 -19.48 -0.73
C GLN A 134 -7.57 -18.94 -1.26
N PRO A 135 -7.06 -19.47 -2.39
CA PRO A 135 -5.86 -18.94 -3.00
C PRO A 135 -6.01 -17.44 -3.30
N PHE A 136 -4.96 -16.69 -3.02
CA PHE A 136 -4.84 -15.32 -3.50
C PHE A 136 -4.25 -15.35 -4.91
N GLU A 137 -4.94 -14.75 -5.85
CA GLU A 137 -4.42 -14.56 -7.20
C GLU A 137 -3.82 -13.16 -7.30
N ALA A 138 -2.50 -13.08 -7.33
CA ALA A 138 -1.81 -11.82 -7.56
C ALA A 138 -2.08 -11.33 -8.99
N ALA A 139 -2.24 -10.02 -9.16
CA ALA A 139 -2.29 -9.43 -10.49
C ALA A 139 -0.98 -9.72 -11.24
N ASP A 140 -1.08 -10.05 -12.52
CA ASP A 140 0.11 -10.20 -13.37
C ASP A 140 0.76 -8.83 -13.60
N THR A 141 1.88 -8.61 -12.94
CA THR A 141 2.70 -7.41 -13.09
C THR A 141 3.98 -7.68 -13.90
N SER A 142 4.04 -8.83 -14.61
CA SER A 142 5.21 -9.23 -15.39
C SER A 142 5.36 -8.46 -16.70
N ALA A 143 4.43 -7.58 -17.04
CA ALA A 143 4.53 -6.74 -18.22
C ALA A 143 5.82 -5.91 -18.15
N SER A 144 6.72 -6.16 -19.11
CA SER A 144 7.95 -5.38 -19.25
C SER A 144 7.59 -3.91 -19.52
N VAL A 145 8.20 -3.02 -18.77
CA VAL A 145 8.10 -1.60 -19.06
C VAL A 145 8.90 -1.33 -20.33
N GLU A 146 8.22 -1.09 -21.45
CA GLU A 146 8.88 -0.59 -22.65
C GLU A 146 9.22 0.90 -22.41
N VAL A 147 10.47 1.18 -22.10
CA VAL A 147 10.94 2.54 -21.88
C VAL A 147 11.25 3.20 -23.22
N ALA A 148 10.33 4.01 -23.70
CA ALA A 148 10.63 4.93 -24.79
C ALA A 148 11.48 6.09 -24.29
N ILE A 149 12.47 6.53 -25.10
CA ILE A 149 13.19 7.75 -24.79
C ILE A 149 12.20 8.92 -24.85
N TYR A 150 11.99 9.55 -23.71
CA TYR A 150 11.11 10.69 -23.57
C TYR A 150 11.88 11.90 -23.03
N SER A 151 11.59 13.05 -23.57
CA SER A 151 12.01 14.34 -23.01
C SER A 151 10.79 15.24 -22.95
N GLY A 152 10.48 15.76 -21.77
CA GLY A 152 9.34 16.62 -21.54
C GLY A 152 9.68 17.82 -20.68
N HIS A 153 8.83 18.82 -20.73
CA HIS A 153 8.96 20.04 -19.97
C HIS A 153 7.59 20.43 -19.45
N GLU A 154 7.52 20.72 -18.16
CA GLU A 154 6.33 21.25 -17.48
C GLU A 154 6.70 22.65 -16.98
N ALA A 155 5.91 23.66 -17.35
CA ALA A 155 6.13 25.02 -16.89
C ALA A 155 5.33 25.27 -15.60
N MET A 156 6.02 25.68 -14.56
CA MET A 156 5.44 26.11 -13.29
C MET A 156 5.94 27.51 -12.93
N ASP A 157 5.07 28.32 -12.34
CA ASP A 157 5.47 29.65 -11.84
C ASP A 157 6.20 29.52 -10.51
N ARG A 158 7.48 29.16 -10.58
CA ARG A 158 8.38 28.93 -9.45
C ARG A 158 9.76 29.56 -9.73
N GLU A 159 10.45 29.95 -8.67
CA GLU A 159 11.80 30.52 -8.78
C GLU A 159 12.90 29.46 -9.04
N GLN A 160 12.57 28.19 -8.87
CA GLN A 160 13.49 27.06 -9.03
C GLN A 160 13.08 26.20 -10.21
N ALA A 161 14.07 25.53 -10.81
CA ALA A 161 13.87 24.51 -11.81
C ALA A 161 14.42 23.17 -11.29
N VAL A 162 13.70 22.09 -11.58
CA VAL A 162 14.10 20.72 -11.24
C VAL A 162 14.28 19.94 -12.52
N VAL A 163 15.38 19.18 -12.62
CA VAL A 163 15.65 18.24 -13.71
C VAL A 163 15.63 16.84 -13.14
N LEU A 164 14.73 16.00 -13.63
CA LEU A 164 14.56 14.63 -13.20
C LEU A 164 14.88 13.70 -14.37
N GLN A 165 15.58 12.59 -14.07
CA GLN A 165 15.94 11.57 -15.05
C GLN A 165 15.63 10.19 -14.48
N ALA A 166 15.05 9.31 -15.30
CA ALA A 166 14.82 7.91 -14.98
C ALA A 166 15.46 7.03 -16.06
N TYR A 167 16.06 5.94 -15.63
CA TYR A 167 16.66 4.94 -16.51
C TYR A 167 16.15 3.56 -16.12
N PRO A 168 15.90 2.65 -17.09
CA PRO A 168 15.62 1.27 -16.77
C PRO A 168 16.88 0.60 -16.21
N ASP A 169 16.67 -0.27 -15.24
CA ASP A 169 17.72 -1.10 -14.67
C ASP A 169 17.21 -2.54 -14.56
N VAL A 170 18.07 -3.44 -14.10
CA VAL A 170 17.70 -4.84 -13.87
C VAL A 170 16.66 -4.95 -12.75
N GLY A 171 15.84 -6.00 -12.81
CA GLY A 171 14.84 -6.26 -11.77
C GLY A 171 15.47 -6.74 -10.47
N ILE A 172 14.80 -6.53 -9.33
CA ILE A 172 15.26 -6.91 -7.99
C ILE A 172 15.63 -8.39 -7.84
N GLN A 173 15.13 -9.26 -8.74
CA GLN A 173 15.46 -10.69 -8.76
C GLN A 173 16.64 -11.02 -9.67
N ASP A 174 17.18 -10.03 -10.35
CA ASP A 174 18.35 -10.22 -11.18
C ASP A 174 19.61 -10.37 -10.32
N LYS A 175 20.51 -11.22 -10.77
CA LYS A 175 21.79 -11.45 -10.07
C LYS A 175 22.73 -10.24 -10.05
N ASP A 176 22.51 -9.29 -10.93
CA ASP A 176 23.30 -8.08 -11.10
C ASP A 176 22.67 -6.87 -10.37
N PHE A 177 21.56 -7.09 -9.60
CA PHE A 177 20.92 -6.07 -8.77
C PHE A 177 21.73 -5.72 -7.53
#